data_2b30431b285f9dc32a71f428a32a839e
#
_entry.id   2b30431b285f9dc32a71f428a32a839e
#
_cell.length_a   1.000
_cell.length_b   1.000
_cell.length_c   1.000
_cell.angle_alpha   90.00
_cell.angle_beta   90.00
_cell.angle_gamma   90.00
#
_symmetry.space_group_name_H-M   'P 1'
#
loop_
_entity.id
_entity.type
_entity.pdbx_description
1 polymer ?
#
loop_
_entity_poly.entity_id
_entity_poly.type
_entity_poly.pdbx_seq_one_letter_code
_entity_poly.pdbx_strand_id
1 'polypeptide(L)'
;MSYDVSFKAKLEGADQWVYVGDDWINHTSNTAAMIKEVCGSYPSEWNGKRCADMYPVLMQGASLLCLHPKRYRQFEPGNCWGTVESTVEFLRQIADNCDKFPTAVIEVDC
;
A
#
# COMPACT_ATOMS: atom_id res chain seq x y z
N MET A 1 12.36 5.57 -9.04
CA MET A 1 12.32 4.58 -7.96
C MET A 1 10.89 4.12 -7.74
N SER A 2 10.71 2.97 -7.16
CA SER A 2 9.40 2.37 -6.99
C SER A 2 9.32 1.59 -5.68
N TYR A 3 8.08 1.27 -5.30
CA TYR A 3 7.81 0.39 -4.19
C TYR A 3 7.41 -0.98 -4.73
N ASP A 4 7.92 -2.03 -4.11
CA ASP A 4 7.48 -3.40 -4.36
C ASP A 4 6.94 -3.95 -3.04
N VAL A 5 5.66 -4.29 -3.05
CA VAL A 5 4.94 -4.72 -1.86
C VAL A 5 4.55 -6.19 -1.98
N SER A 6 4.84 -6.94 -0.94
CA SER A 6 4.47 -8.34 -0.83
C SER A 6 4.00 -8.63 0.60
N PHE A 7 3.50 -9.83 0.81
CA PHE A 7 2.91 -10.23 2.09
C PHE A 7 3.47 -11.58 2.51
N LYS A 8 3.78 -11.71 3.79
CA LYS A 8 4.30 -12.96 4.32
C LYS A 8 3.60 -13.32 5.63
N ALA A 9 3.39 -14.61 5.84
CA ALA A 9 2.74 -15.14 7.03
C ALA A 9 3.53 -16.32 7.55
N LYS A 10 3.45 -16.55 8.87
CA LYS A 10 3.96 -17.77 9.48
C LYS A 10 2.85 -18.81 9.50
N LEU A 11 3.18 -20.03 9.13
CA LEU A 11 2.30 -21.16 9.36
C LEU A 11 2.29 -21.48 10.85
N GLU A 12 1.12 -21.85 11.38
CA GLU A 12 0.98 -22.21 12.78
C GLU A 12 1.90 -23.39 13.11
N GLY A 13 2.74 -23.22 14.14
CA GLY A 13 3.70 -24.23 14.55
C GLY A 13 4.98 -24.27 13.75
N ALA A 14 5.18 -23.40 12.77
CA ALA A 14 6.39 -23.32 11.97
C ALA A 14 7.14 -22.01 12.23
N ASP A 15 8.48 -22.05 12.15
CA ASP A 15 9.29 -20.85 12.27
C ASP A 15 9.56 -20.17 10.93
N GLN A 16 9.00 -20.71 9.85
CA GLN A 16 9.25 -20.21 8.50
C GLN A 16 8.15 -19.26 8.05
N TRP A 17 8.56 -18.20 7.37
CA TRP A 17 7.68 -17.29 6.68
C TRP A 17 7.40 -17.80 5.27
N VAL A 18 6.15 -17.67 4.83
CA VAL A 18 5.76 -17.96 3.45
C VAL A 18 5.09 -16.73 2.85
N TYR A 19 5.33 -16.49 1.57
CA TYR A 19 4.65 -15.40 0.87
C TYR A 19 3.22 -15.83 0.54
N VAL A 20 2.29 -14.91 0.74
CA VAL A 20 0.86 -15.13 0.49
C VAL A 20 0.30 -13.97 -0.33
N GLY A 21 -0.79 -14.23 -1.03
CA GLY A 21 -1.46 -13.20 -1.82
C GLY A 21 -0.68 -12.80 -3.06
N ASP A 22 -0.87 -11.56 -3.48
CA ASP A 22 -0.22 -11.01 -4.67
C ASP A 22 1.26 -10.75 -4.40
N ASP A 23 2.10 -11.13 -5.36
CA ASP A 23 3.54 -10.88 -5.29
C ASP A 23 3.88 -9.55 -5.95
N TRP A 24 4.80 -8.81 -5.31
CA TRP A 24 5.45 -7.67 -5.94
C TRP A 24 4.49 -6.63 -6.53
N ILE A 25 3.53 -6.18 -5.72
CA ILE A 25 2.67 -5.07 -6.11
C ILE A 25 3.56 -3.84 -6.27
N ASN A 26 3.72 -3.38 -7.51
CA ASN A 26 4.65 -2.30 -7.84
C ASN A 26 3.93 -0.98 -8.01
N HIS A 27 4.53 0.08 -7.49
CA HIS A 27 4.03 1.44 -7.70
C HIS A 27 5.18 2.43 -7.63
N THR A 28 5.07 3.51 -8.39
CA THR A 28 6.08 4.56 -8.41
C THR A 28 6.17 5.30 -7.08
N SER A 29 7.39 5.58 -6.61
CA SER A 29 7.61 6.37 -5.41
C SER A 29 7.32 7.87 -5.63
N ASN A 30 7.05 8.29 -6.86
CA ASN A 30 6.72 9.68 -7.17
C ASN A 30 5.40 10.13 -6.54
N THR A 31 4.55 9.20 -6.08
CA THR A 31 3.31 9.50 -5.38
C THR A 31 3.44 9.44 -3.86
N ALA A 32 4.66 9.37 -3.33
CA ALA A 32 4.89 9.25 -1.89
C ALA A 32 4.23 10.36 -1.07
N ALA A 33 4.32 11.61 -1.55
CA ALA A 33 3.70 12.75 -0.86
C ALA A 33 2.18 12.63 -0.81
N MET A 34 1.56 12.15 -1.89
CA MET A 34 0.12 11.90 -1.95
C MET A 34 -0.29 10.83 -0.94
N ILE A 35 0.45 9.73 -0.90
CA ILE A 35 0.19 8.63 0.03
C ILE A 35 0.36 9.09 1.48
N LYS A 36 1.41 9.84 1.77
CA LYS A 36 1.65 10.42 3.10
C LYS A 36 0.49 11.29 3.55
N GLU A 37 -0.05 12.10 2.64
CA GLU A 37 -1.17 12.99 2.94
C GLU A 37 -2.43 12.22 3.31
N VAL A 38 -2.77 11.15 2.59
CA VAL A 38 -4.04 10.43 2.80
C VAL A 38 -3.93 9.28 3.79
N CYS A 39 -2.76 8.66 3.93
CA CYS A 39 -2.54 7.54 4.85
C CYS A 39 -1.85 7.94 6.15
N GLY A 40 -1.25 9.13 6.19
CA GLY A 40 -0.50 9.59 7.35
C GLY A 40 0.90 9.01 7.47
N SER A 41 1.30 8.13 6.55
CA SER A 41 2.61 7.47 6.57
C SER A 41 3.09 7.19 5.15
N TYR A 42 4.40 7.02 5.00
CA TYR A 42 5.00 6.60 3.73
C TYR A 42 4.95 5.07 3.62
N PRO A 43 4.91 4.52 2.38
CA PRO A 43 4.93 3.07 2.20
C PRO A 43 6.12 2.37 2.87
N SER A 44 7.29 3.01 2.92
CA SER A 44 8.46 2.45 3.60
C SER A 44 8.21 2.17 5.08
N GLU A 45 7.31 2.92 5.72
CA GLU A 45 6.96 2.73 7.13
C GLU A 45 6.04 1.53 7.34
N TRP A 46 5.43 1.00 6.28
CA TRP A 46 4.53 -0.15 6.38
C TRP A 46 5.26 -1.48 6.47
N ASN A 47 6.56 -1.48 6.19
CA ASN A 47 7.37 -2.71 6.26
C ASN A 47 7.32 -3.29 7.66
N GLY A 48 6.94 -4.55 7.77
CA GLY A 48 6.81 -5.25 9.05
C GLY A 48 5.49 -5.01 9.78
N LYS A 49 4.60 -4.18 9.23
CA LYS A 49 3.29 -3.93 9.84
C LYS A 49 2.33 -5.09 9.55
N ARG A 50 1.42 -5.35 10.48
CA ARG A 50 0.41 -6.38 10.29
C ARG A 50 -0.66 -5.90 9.33
N CYS A 51 -1.10 -6.80 8.47
CA CYS A 51 -2.16 -6.50 7.49
C CYS A 51 -3.44 -6.00 8.17
N ALA A 52 -3.84 -6.62 9.28
CA ALA A 52 -5.04 -6.20 10.01
C ALA A 52 -4.97 -4.74 10.47
N ASP A 53 -3.78 -4.29 10.87
CA ASP A 53 -3.57 -2.92 11.36
C ASP A 53 -3.53 -1.91 10.22
N MET A 54 -3.04 -2.33 9.06
CA MET A 54 -2.90 -1.44 7.90
C MET A 54 -4.17 -1.34 7.05
N TYR A 55 -5.05 -2.33 7.10
CA TYR A 55 -6.26 -2.35 6.29
C TYR A 55 -7.09 -1.07 6.41
N PRO A 56 -7.45 -0.59 7.62
CA PRO A 56 -8.24 0.64 7.75
C PRO A 56 -7.50 1.87 7.24
N VAL A 57 -6.19 1.93 7.43
CA VAL A 57 -5.36 3.05 6.95
C VAL A 57 -5.38 3.13 5.42
N LEU A 58 -5.20 1.98 4.76
CA LEU A 58 -5.19 1.88 3.30
C LEU A 58 -6.56 2.22 2.70
N MET A 59 -7.62 1.71 3.31
CA MET A 59 -8.99 1.96 2.84
C MET A 59 -9.38 3.42 3.03
N GLN A 60 -8.98 4.04 4.14
CA GLN A 60 -9.21 5.46 4.36
C GLN A 60 -8.48 6.30 3.32
N GLY A 61 -7.21 5.99 3.05
CA GLY A 61 -6.43 6.69 2.04
C GLY A 61 -7.05 6.60 0.65
N ALA A 62 -7.43 5.38 0.25
CA ALA A 62 -8.08 5.16 -1.04
C ALA A 62 -9.42 5.92 -1.14
N SER A 63 -10.21 5.92 -0.07
CA SER A 63 -11.50 6.62 -0.04
C SER A 63 -11.34 8.13 -0.18
N LEU A 64 -10.37 8.72 0.51
CA LEU A 64 -10.10 10.15 0.40
C LEU A 64 -9.72 10.54 -1.03
N LEU A 65 -8.88 9.74 -1.68
CA LEU A 65 -8.49 9.99 -3.07
C LEU A 65 -9.67 9.87 -4.02
N CYS A 66 -10.55 8.90 -3.80
CA CYS A 66 -11.75 8.70 -4.63
C CYS A 66 -12.77 9.83 -4.45
N LEU A 67 -12.94 10.30 -3.22
CA LEU A 67 -13.95 11.33 -2.92
C LEU A 67 -13.49 12.73 -3.34
N HIS A 68 -12.19 12.99 -3.28
CA HIS A 68 -11.63 14.31 -3.54
C HIS A 68 -10.46 14.28 -4.51
N PRO A 69 -10.61 13.70 -5.71
CA PRO A 69 -9.48 13.56 -6.63
C PRO A 69 -8.85 14.89 -7.03
N LYS A 70 -9.65 15.92 -7.21
CA LYS A 70 -9.14 17.26 -7.60
C LYS A 70 -8.23 17.85 -6.52
N ARG A 71 -8.56 17.59 -5.25
CA ARG A 71 -7.77 18.09 -4.11
C ARG A 71 -6.37 17.51 -4.09
N TYR A 72 -6.21 16.24 -4.50
CA TYR A 72 -4.94 15.52 -4.42
C TYR A 72 -4.14 15.54 -5.72
N ARG A 73 -4.70 16.09 -6.81
CA ARG A 73 -3.97 16.20 -8.08
C ARG A 73 -2.73 17.09 -7.98
N GLN A 74 -2.69 18.02 -7.02
CA GLN A 74 -1.51 18.83 -6.77
C GLN A 74 -0.29 18.01 -6.36
N PHE A 75 -0.50 16.78 -5.89
CA PHE A 75 0.58 15.87 -5.51
C PHE A 75 1.03 14.97 -6.67
N GLU A 76 0.37 15.03 -7.81
CA GLU A 76 0.78 14.25 -8.98
C GLU A 76 2.09 14.82 -9.53
N PRO A 77 3.08 13.95 -9.85
CA PRO A 77 4.33 14.43 -10.42
C PRO A 77 4.12 14.96 -11.84
N GLY A 78 4.89 15.99 -12.22
CA GLY A 78 4.77 16.61 -13.52
C GLY A 78 5.22 15.75 -14.71
N ASN A 79 5.82 14.59 -14.43
CA ASN A 79 6.29 13.66 -15.47
C ASN A 79 5.26 12.59 -15.85
N CYS A 80 4.04 12.68 -15.38
CA CYS A 80 2.95 11.73 -15.61
C CYS A 80 3.21 10.31 -15.08
N TRP A 81 4.17 10.15 -14.18
CA TRP A 81 4.49 8.88 -13.54
C TRP A 81 3.78 8.79 -12.19
N GLY A 82 2.55 8.34 -12.22
CA GLY A 82 1.72 8.21 -11.04
C GLY A 82 0.60 9.24 -11.03
N THR A 83 -0.61 8.78 -10.80
CA THR A 83 -1.82 9.60 -10.78
C THR A 83 -2.61 9.30 -9.50
N VAL A 84 -3.64 10.10 -9.24
CA VAL A 84 -4.62 9.80 -8.18
C VAL A 84 -5.21 8.41 -8.41
N GLU A 85 -5.62 8.11 -9.66
CA GLU A 85 -6.25 6.84 -10.03
C GLU A 85 -5.31 5.64 -9.82
N SER A 86 -4.05 5.75 -10.25
CA SER A 86 -3.08 4.67 -10.06
C SER A 86 -2.76 4.45 -8.58
N THR A 87 -2.76 5.52 -7.79
CA THR A 87 -2.53 5.42 -6.35
C THR A 87 -3.69 4.74 -5.64
N VAL A 88 -4.93 5.03 -6.05
CA VAL A 88 -6.12 4.32 -5.54
C VAL A 88 -6.00 2.82 -5.80
N GLU A 89 -5.63 2.43 -7.03
CA GLU A 89 -5.44 1.02 -7.38
C GLU A 89 -4.38 0.36 -6.51
N PHE A 90 -3.26 1.04 -6.32
CA PHE A 90 -2.17 0.54 -5.48
C PHE A 90 -2.65 0.30 -4.04
N LEU A 91 -3.29 1.30 -3.43
CA LEU A 91 -3.77 1.17 -2.05
C LEU A 91 -4.85 0.10 -1.91
N ARG A 92 -5.77 0.01 -2.87
CA ARG A 92 -6.84 -1.00 -2.85
C ARG A 92 -6.30 -2.41 -3.02
N GLN A 93 -5.34 -2.61 -3.89
CA GLN A 93 -4.75 -3.92 -4.11
C GLN A 93 -4.07 -4.41 -2.83
N ILE A 94 -3.32 -3.54 -2.14
CA ILE A 94 -2.72 -3.89 -0.85
C ILE A 94 -3.82 -4.19 0.18
N ALA A 95 -4.85 -3.35 0.25
CA ALA A 95 -5.95 -3.53 1.19
C ALA A 95 -6.70 -4.84 0.97
N ASP A 96 -6.94 -5.23 -0.29
CA ASP A 96 -7.59 -6.50 -0.63
C ASP A 96 -6.78 -7.69 -0.12
N ASN A 97 -5.46 -7.63 -0.25
CA ASN A 97 -4.58 -8.68 0.29
C ASN A 97 -4.62 -8.69 1.82
N CYS A 98 -4.64 -7.53 2.44
CA CYS A 98 -4.74 -7.42 3.90
C CYS A 98 -6.07 -7.99 4.43
N ASP A 99 -7.15 -7.83 3.68
CA ASP A 99 -8.45 -8.38 4.03
C ASP A 99 -8.45 -9.92 3.97
N LYS A 100 -7.78 -10.47 2.94
CA LYS A 100 -7.67 -11.93 2.77
C LYS A 100 -6.71 -12.57 3.79
N PHE A 101 -5.65 -11.86 4.15
CA PHE A 101 -4.58 -12.38 5.00
C PHE A 101 -4.31 -11.44 6.18
N PRO A 102 -5.27 -11.27 7.09
CA PRO A 102 -5.16 -10.25 8.16
C PRO A 102 -4.01 -10.50 9.13
N THR A 103 -3.57 -11.75 9.27
CA THR A 103 -2.45 -12.11 10.16
C THR A 103 -1.09 -12.01 9.50
N ALA A 104 -1.05 -11.77 8.19
CA ALA A 104 0.21 -11.58 7.46
C ALA A 104 0.84 -10.23 7.81
N VAL A 105 2.12 -10.09 7.50
CA VAL A 105 2.84 -8.82 7.60
C VAL A 105 3.20 -8.33 6.20
N ILE A 106 3.21 -7.01 6.06
CA ILE A 106 3.57 -6.35 4.81
C ILE A 106 5.09 -6.28 4.72
N GLU A 107 5.61 -6.57 3.55
CA GLU A 107 7.02 -6.38 3.22
C GLU A 107 7.10 -5.35 2.10
N VAL A 108 7.86 -4.28 2.34
CA VAL A 108 8.03 -3.22 1.34
C VAL A 108 9.50 -3.11 1.00
N ASP A 109 9.78 -3.25 -0.29
CA ASP A 109 11.11 -3.02 -0.85
C ASP A 109 11.07 -1.71 -1.63
N CYS A 110 11.98 -0.81 -1.32
CA CYS A 110 12.04 0.51 -1.93
C CYS A 110 13.23 0.63 -2.88
#